data_7efcaae5c908657cb40b3917c3e52a7f
#
_entry.id   7efcaae5c908657cb40b3917c3e52a7f
#
_cell.length_a   1.000
_cell.length_b   1.000
_cell.length_c   1.000
_cell.angle_alpha   90.00
_cell.angle_beta   90.00
_cell.angle_gamma   90.00
#
_symmetry.space_group_name_H-M   'P 1'
#
loop_
_entity.id
_entity.type
_entity.pdbx_description
1 polymer ?
#
loop_
_entity_poly.entity_id
_entity_poly.type
_entity_poly.pdbx_seq_one_letter_code
_entity_poly.pdbx_strand_id
1 'polypeptide(L)'
;MSKSDFSSRCGLLLIVTALLVLSGFAAVTPVEDDKPASLAPGTAGTLPDGEGWWYARFHIDWPEDSQIRWHMGTLIGGEVIAPVFDEYYQDIYIWRVHRRASRDGGHIFSFIFYSTPQGAQRIYTAIQNNGVVKSLLDSGQLTRVDIDDVTRITRPNIEDTSDARWAEPVQKTWPAMIMGASRMWLDMVSELAAEEYATSDLDKKYRKVQDGLTDLWQDQGQHAMLHHLNAVYAYQPLLMRY
;
A
#
# COMPACT_ATOMS: atom_id res chain seq x y z
N MET A 1 28.35 -6.64 -69.04
CA MET A 1 29.35 -5.63 -69.43
C MET A 1 29.47 -4.68 -68.30
N SER A 2 30.54 -4.74 -67.70
CA SER A 2 31.85 -4.11 -67.48
C SER A 2 31.86 -3.36 -66.16
N LYS A 3 32.52 -3.90 -65.20
CA LYS A 3 33.74 -3.58 -64.47
C LYS A 3 34.07 -2.09 -64.34
N SER A 4 34.30 -1.59 -63.09
CA SER A 4 35.63 -1.14 -62.73
C SER A 4 35.72 -0.82 -61.24
N ASP A 5 36.71 -1.42 -60.64
CA ASP A 5 37.29 -1.13 -59.29
C ASP A 5 37.82 0.29 -59.24
N PHE A 6 37.79 0.88 -58.05
CA PHE A 6 38.86 1.77 -57.59
C PHE A 6 39.07 1.72 -56.08
N SER A 7 40.15 1.15 -55.70
CA SER A 7 40.76 1.13 -54.38
C SER A 7 41.37 2.51 -54.08
N SER A 8 41.16 3.04 -52.90
CA SER A 8 42.14 3.96 -52.33
C SER A 8 42.11 3.92 -50.79
N ARG A 9 43.23 3.49 -50.27
CA ARG A 9 43.57 3.49 -48.83
C ARG A 9 43.82 4.93 -48.39
N CYS A 10 43.22 5.33 -47.27
CA CYS A 10 43.82 6.37 -46.44
C CYS A 10 43.53 6.07 -44.98
N GLY A 11 44.59 5.81 -44.26
CA GLY A 11 44.53 5.55 -42.84
C GLY A 11 44.25 6.84 -42.07
N LEU A 12 43.43 6.77 -41.08
CA LEU A 12 43.30 7.85 -40.11
C LEU A 12 43.28 7.30 -38.69
N LEU A 13 44.18 7.85 -37.96
CA LEU A 13 44.52 7.68 -36.55
C LEU A 13 43.29 7.67 -35.65
N LEU A 14 43.05 6.59 -34.91
CA LEU A 14 42.09 6.53 -33.82
C LEU A 14 42.72 7.18 -32.55
N ILE A 15 42.31 8.39 -32.23
CA ILE A 15 42.52 8.98 -30.92
C ILE A 15 41.36 8.51 -30.06
N VAL A 16 41.61 7.54 -29.20
CA VAL A 16 40.69 7.10 -28.14
C VAL A 16 40.81 8.10 -27.00
N THR A 17 39.88 9.05 -26.93
CA THR A 17 39.70 9.88 -25.76
C THR A 17 38.77 9.14 -24.79
N ALA A 18 39.35 8.52 -23.77
CA ALA A 18 38.61 7.93 -22.67
C ALA A 18 37.99 9.05 -21.84
N LEU A 19 36.70 9.32 -22.02
CA LEU A 19 35.90 10.12 -21.09
C LEU A 19 35.55 9.21 -19.89
N LEU A 20 36.25 9.40 -18.79
CA LEU A 20 35.86 8.89 -17.48
C LEU A 20 34.61 9.67 -17.02
N VAL A 21 33.43 9.12 -17.29
CA VAL A 21 32.19 9.56 -16.64
C VAL A 21 32.23 8.99 -15.23
N LEU A 22 32.62 9.80 -14.26
CA LEU A 22 32.36 9.53 -12.84
C LEU A 22 30.86 9.60 -12.62
N SER A 23 30.19 8.46 -12.71
CA SER A 23 28.84 8.29 -12.22
C SER A 23 28.90 8.34 -10.70
N GLY A 24 28.62 9.52 -10.13
CA GLY A 24 28.37 9.64 -8.70
C GLY A 24 27.12 8.85 -8.33
N PHE A 25 27.30 7.64 -7.86
CA PHE A 25 26.26 6.92 -7.11
C PHE A 25 26.02 7.74 -5.83
N ALA A 26 24.95 8.53 -5.82
CA ALA A 26 24.40 9.01 -4.55
C ALA A 26 23.99 7.76 -3.76
N ALA A 27 24.73 7.47 -2.70
CA ALA A 27 24.37 6.44 -1.75
C ALA A 27 23.00 6.81 -1.19
N VAL A 28 21.99 6.03 -1.56
CA VAL A 28 20.71 6.04 -0.88
C VAL A 28 21.01 5.52 0.53
N THR A 29 21.04 6.43 1.50
CA THR A 29 21.08 6.04 2.91
C THR A 29 19.87 5.14 3.16
N PRO A 30 20.05 3.94 3.71
CA PRO A 30 18.92 3.13 4.14
C PRO A 30 18.14 3.96 5.16
N VAL A 31 16.83 4.10 4.94
CA VAL A 31 15.93 4.56 6.01
C VAL A 31 16.11 3.55 7.12
N GLU A 32 16.64 4.01 8.25
CA GLU A 32 16.84 3.21 9.45
C GLU A 32 15.49 2.58 9.79
N ASP A 33 15.40 1.25 9.71
CA ASP A 33 14.23 0.49 10.13
C ASP A 33 14.05 0.78 11.62
N ASP A 34 13.09 1.64 11.97
CA ASP A 34 12.65 1.84 13.35
C ASP A 34 12.22 0.47 13.89
N LYS A 35 13.07 -0.08 14.74
CA LYS A 35 12.85 -1.36 15.42
C LYS A 35 11.47 -1.34 16.07
N PRO A 36 10.58 -2.30 15.79
CA PRO A 36 9.25 -2.31 16.36
C PRO A 36 9.34 -2.29 17.88
N ALA A 37 8.67 -1.33 18.49
CA ALA A 37 8.56 -1.25 19.94
C ALA A 37 7.84 -2.50 20.44
N SER A 38 8.52 -3.34 21.20
CA SER A 38 7.93 -4.43 21.96
C SER A 38 6.93 -3.81 22.94
N LEU A 39 5.66 -4.21 22.86
CA LEU A 39 4.59 -3.75 23.73
C LEU A 39 4.86 -4.22 25.18
N ALA A 40 5.59 -3.42 25.94
CA ALA A 40 5.45 -3.41 27.38
C ALA A 40 4.16 -2.64 27.73
N PRO A 41 3.36 -3.05 28.73
CA PRO A 41 2.20 -2.29 29.16
C PRO A 41 2.69 -0.92 29.64
N GLY A 42 2.44 0.11 28.81
CA GLY A 42 2.91 1.46 29.05
C GLY A 42 2.28 2.03 30.32
N THR A 43 3.09 2.61 31.15
CA THR A 43 2.71 3.62 32.14
C THR A 43 1.73 4.59 31.48
N ALA A 44 0.59 4.85 32.14
CA ALA A 44 -0.43 5.79 31.70
C ALA A 44 0.13 7.23 31.66
N GLY A 45 0.96 7.52 30.65
CA GLY A 45 1.37 8.86 30.29
C GLY A 45 0.24 9.53 29.52
N THR A 46 0.06 10.83 29.71
CA THR A 46 -0.88 11.62 28.90
C THR A 46 -0.42 11.55 27.45
N LEU A 47 -1.31 11.08 26.53
CA LEU A 47 -1.02 11.08 25.11
C LEU A 47 -0.91 12.53 24.61
N PRO A 48 -0.09 12.80 23.57
CA PRO A 48 0.07 14.13 23.02
C PRO A 48 -1.25 14.65 22.41
N ASP A 49 -1.42 15.96 22.45
CA ASP A 49 -2.48 16.65 21.72
C ASP A 49 -2.13 16.75 20.23
N GLY A 50 -3.17 16.78 19.39
CA GLY A 50 -3.03 16.93 17.94
C GLY A 50 -3.49 15.69 17.19
N GLU A 51 -3.18 15.68 15.91
CA GLU A 51 -3.60 14.64 14.97
C GLU A 51 -2.41 14.22 14.10
N GLY A 52 -2.51 13.04 13.52
CA GLY A 52 -1.49 12.56 12.60
C GLY A 52 -1.88 11.25 11.94
N TRP A 53 -1.01 10.83 11.00
CA TRP A 53 -1.14 9.56 10.33
C TRP A 53 -0.59 8.42 11.18
N TRP A 54 -1.37 7.34 11.23
CA TRP A 54 -1.09 6.12 11.98
C TRP A 54 -1.17 4.92 11.05
N TYR A 55 -0.34 3.90 11.30
CA TYR A 55 -0.25 2.71 10.49
C TYR A 55 -0.51 1.46 11.32
N ALA A 56 -1.34 0.56 10.80
CA ALA A 56 -1.36 -0.85 11.19
C ALA A 56 -0.92 -1.67 9.98
N ARG A 57 0.21 -2.39 10.08
CA ARG A 57 0.82 -3.17 9.01
C ARG A 57 0.75 -4.64 9.36
N PHE A 58 0.01 -5.39 8.56
CA PHE A 58 -0.16 -6.83 8.68
C PHE A 58 0.83 -7.51 7.74
N HIS A 59 1.82 -8.19 8.31
CA HIS A 59 2.83 -8.92 7.55
C HIS A 59 2.32 -10.33 7.30
N ILE A 60 2.02 -10.61 6.05
CA ILE A 60 1.44 -11.88 5.59
C ILE A 60 2.58 -12.83 5.27
N ASP A 61 2.49 -14.07 5.77
CA ASP A 61 3.44 -15.12 5.43
C ASP A 61 3.43 -15.39 3.92
N TRP A 62 4.61 -15.33 3.32
CA TRP A 62 4.80 -15.54 1.89
C TRP A 62 6.09 -16.30 1.61
N PRO A 63 6.05 -17.65 1.67
CA PRO A 63 7.20 -18.51 1.38
C PRO A 63 7.80 -18.23 -0.01
N GLU A 64 9.11 -18.45 -0.15
CA GLU A 64 9.88 -18.04 -1.32
C GLU A 64 9.33 -18.59 -2.64
N ASP A 65 8.93 -19.86 -2.66
CA ASP A 65 8.43 -20.55 -3.85
C ASP A 65 6.89 -20.53 -3.99
N SER A 66 6.21 -19.68 -3.21
CA SER A 66 4.75 -19.59 -3.24
C SER A 66 4.24 -18.40 -4.03
N GLN A 67 3.00 -18.49 -4.51
CA GLN A 67 2.28 -17.37 -5.10
C GLN A 67 1.87 -16.37 -4.02
N ILE A 68 1.72 -15.10 -4.45
CA ILE A 68 1.25 -14.03 -3.57
C ILE A 68 -0.18 -14.33 -3.12
N ARG A 69 -0.43 -14.25 -1.82
CA ARG A 69 -1.73 -14.54 -1.19
C ARG A 69 -2.59 -13.27 -1.09
N TRP A 70 -2.96 -12.68 -2.23
CA TRP A 70 -3.73 -11.42 -2.26
C TRP A 70 -5.05 -11.48 -1.49
N HIS A 71 -5.71 -12.65 -1.42
CA HIS A 71 -6.92 -12.87 -0.64
C HIS A 71 -6.75 -12.63 0.86
N MET A 72 -5.53 -12.72 1.40
CA MET A 72 -5.26 -12.40 2.81
C MET A 72 -5.50 -10.92 3.12
N GLY A 73 -5.11 -10.02 2.19
CA GLY A 73 -5.44 -8.61 2.34
C GLY A 73 -6.95 -8.35 2.27
N THR A 74 -7.68 -9.11 1.46
CA THR A 74 -9.15 -9.04 1.35
C THR A 74 -9.82 -9.55 2.63
N LEU A 75 -9.31 -10.65 3.20
CA LEU A 75 -9.75 -11.20 4.48
C LEU A 75 -9.54 -10.18 5.61
N ILE A 76 -8.35 -9.59 5.72
CA ILE A 76 -8.05 -8.57 6.73
C ILE A 76 -8.97 -7.35 6.53
N GLY A 77 -9.19 -6.93 5.28
CA GLY A 77 -10.13 -5.84 4.96
C GLY A 77 -11.53 -6.12 5.49
N GLY A 78 -12.11 -7.26 5.15
CA GLY A 78 -13.49 -7.62 5.51
C GLY A 78 -13.69 -7.99 6.98
N GLU A 79 -12.80 -8.79 7.57
CA GLU A 79 -13.00 -9.34 8.91
C GLU A 79 -12.34 -8.52 10.05
N VAL A 80 -11.45 -7.59 9.69
CA VAL A 80 -10.73 -6.78 10.69
C VAL A 80 -11.00 -5.29 10.47
N ILE A 81 -10.75 -4.76 9.26
CA ILE A 81 -10.82 -3.32 9.04
C ILE A 81 -12.25 -2.82 8.90
N ALA A 82 -13.13 -3.54 8.21
CA ALA A 82 -14.53 -3.12 8.10
C ALA A 82 -15.22 -3.02 9.47
N PRO A 83 -15.16 -4.01 10.38
CA PRO A 83 -15.71 -3.87 11.72
C PRO A 83 -15.07 -2.75 12.55
N VAL A 84 -13.74 -2.57 12.46
CA VAL A 84 -13.05 -1.47 13.16
C VAL A 84 -13.53 -0.13 12.61
N PHE A 85 -13.69 -0.01 11.30
CA PHE A 85 -14.18 1.22 10.68
C PHE A 85 -15.61 1.53 11.11
N ASP A 86 -16.49 0.54 11.17
CA ASP A 86 -17.89 0.73 11.59
C ASP A 86 -17.99 1.19 13.05
N GLU A 87 -17.12 0.68 13.92
CA GLU A 87 -17.12 1.03 15.35
C GLU A 87 -16.46 2.37 15.63
N TYR A 88 -15.37 2.72 14.91
CA TYR A 88 -14.53 3.88 15.20
C TYR A 88 -14.50 4.92 14.08
N TYR A 89 -15.49 4.95 13.18
CA TYR A 89 -15.47 5.88 12.03
C TYR A 89 -15.37 7.36 12.43
N GLN A 90 -15.90 7.73 13.62
CA GLN A 90 -15.82 9.10 14.13
C GLN A 90 -14.39 9.49 14.55
N ASP A 91 -13.53 8.53 14.81
CA ASP A 91 -12.12 8.74 15.15
C ASP A 91 -11.23 8.77 13.91
N ILE A 92 -11.76 8.48 12.72
CA ILE A 92 -11.00 8.33 11.48
C ILE A 92 -11.42 9.43 10.52
N TYR A 93 -10.56 10.44 10.34
CA TYR A 93 -10.89 11.59 9.49
C TYR A 93 -10.64 11.31 8.00
N ILE A 94 -9.52 10.68 7.70
CA ILE A 94 -9.14 10.26 6.35
C ILE A 94 -8.31 8.98 6.47
N TRP A 95 -8.41 8.09 5.48
CA TRP A 95 -7.77 6.79 5.56
C TRP A 95 -7.55 6.17 4.19
N ARG A 96 -6.72 5.15 4.15
CA ARG A 96 -6.53 4.30 2.98
C ARG A 96 -6.02 2.92 3.35
N VAL A 97 -6.19 1.98 2.44
CA VAL A 97 -5.47 0.72 2.46
C VAL A 97 -4.33 0.74 1.46
N HIS A 98 -3.29 -0.02 1.76
CA HIS A 98 -2.20 -0.25 0.83
C HIS A 98 -1.81 -1.72 0.85
N ARG A 99 -1.75 -2.32 -0.33
CA ARG A 99 -1.42 -3.74 -0.53
C ARG A 99 -0.15 -3.82 -1.36
N ARG A 100 0.87 -4.46 -0.84
CA ARG A 100 2.13 -4.65 -1.57
C ARG A 100 2.66 -6.06 -1.38
N ALA A 101 3.38 -6.55 -2.38
CA ALA A 101 4.19 -7.75 -2.28
C ALA A 101 5.44 -7.54 -3.13
N SER A 102 6.61 -7.61 -2.49
CA SER A 102 7.91 -7.60 -3.14
C SER A 102 8.85 -8.47 -2.35
N ARG A 103 9.82 -9.12 -3.00
CA ARG A 103 10.74 -10.02 -2.27
C ARG A 103 11.57 -9.27 -1.23
N ASP A 104 11.96 -8.05 -1.50
CA ASP A 104 12.73 -7.21 -0.56
C ASP A 104 11.87 -6.62 0.56
N GLY A 105 10.61 -6.25 0.26
CA GLY A 105 9.71 -5.56 1.20
C GLY A 105 8.65 -6.46 1.86
N GLY A 106 8.58 -7.75 1.48
CA GLY A 106 7.59 -8.70 1.99
C GLY A 106 6.18 -8.50 1.41
N HIS A 107 5.25 -9.33 1.88
CA HIS A 107 3.83 -9.22 1.57
C HIS A 107 3.11 -8.53 2.73
N ILE A 108 2.66 -7.31 2.51
CA ILE A 108 2.10 -6.46 3.56
C ILE A 108 0.75 -5.88 3.12
N PHE A 109 -0.23 -5.99 4.01
CA PHE A 109 -1.45 -5.19 3.98
C PHE A 109 -1.33 -4.09 5.03
N SER A 110 -1.57 -2.83 4.66
CA SER A 110 -1.50 -1.70 5.57
C SER A 110 -2.84 -0.99 5.63
N PHE A 111 -3.33 -0.75 6.83
CA PHE A 111 -4.38 0.21 7.12
C PHE A 111 -3.73 1.49 7.64
N ILE A 112 -3.98 2.61 6.98
CA ILE A 112 -3.32 3.90 7.21
C ILE A 112 -4.43 4.90 7.42
N PHE A 113 -4.44 5.57 8.58
CA PHE A 113 -5.54 6.46 8.96
C PHE A 113 -5.02 7.70 9.70
N TYR A 114 -5.73 8.81 9.54
CA TYR A 114 -5.45 10.08 10.20
C TYR A 114 -6.42 10.24 11.36
N SER A 115 -5.87 10.43 12.55
CA SER A 115 -6.63 10.44 13.80
C SER A 115 -5.86 11.14 14.92
N THR A 116 -6.52 11.36 16.06
CA THR A 116 -5.83 11.70 17.30
C THR A 116 -5.07 10.48 17.86
N PRO A 117 -4.04 10.67 18.70
CA PRO A 117 -3.37 9.56 19.41
C PRO A 117 -4.34 8.69 20.20
N GLN A 118 -5.37 9.29 20.83
CA GLN A 118 -6.40 8.57 21.57
C GLN A 118 -7.28 7.71 20.67
N GLY A 119 -7.66 8.23 19.50
CA GLY A 119 -8.37 7.48 18.47
C GLY A 119 -7.53 6.32 17.94
N ALA A 120 -6.27 6.57 17.63
CA ALA A 120 -5.33 5.54 17.18
C ALA A 120 -5.15 4.43 18.23
N GLN A 121 -5.05 4.78 19.51
CA GLN A 121 -4.95 3.79 20.59
C GLN A 121 -6.18 2.88 20.66
N ARG A 122 -7.41 3.44 20.50
CA ARG A 122 -8.65 2.64 20.49
C ARG A 122 -8.66 1.69 19.29
N ILE A 123 -8.34 2.19 18.11
CA ILE A 123 -8.29 1.41 16.87
C ILE A 123 -7.25 0.28 16.98
N TYR A 124 -6.06 0.56 17.48
CA TYR A 124 -5.02 -0.46 17.67
C TYR A 124 -5.45 -1.53 18.69
N THR A 125 -6.10 -1.12 19.77
CA THR A 125 -6.64 -2.05 20.77
C THR A 125 -7.70 -2.97 20.14
N ALA A 126 -8.60 -2.44 19.32
CA ALA A 126 -9.60 -3.23 18.60
C ALA A 126 -8.95 -4.23 17.64
N ILE A 127 -7.97 -3.79 16.82
CA ILE A 127 -7.23 -4.66 15.90
C ILE A 127 -6.52 -5.79 16.67
N GLN A 128 -5.81 -5.48 17.75
CA GLN A 128 -5.07 -6.47 18.54
C GLN A 128 -5.98 -7.47 19.25
N ASN A 129 -7.20 -7.04 19.62
CA ASN A 129 -8.18 -7.91 20.26
C ASN A 129 -9.05 -8.69 19.28
N ASN A 130 -9.00 -8.39 17.99
CA ASN A 130 -9.78 -9.07 16.97
C ASN A 130 -9.41 -10.58 16.92
N GLY A 131 -10.43 -11.44 17.00
CA GLY A 131 -10.24 -12.90 17.04
C GLY A 131 -9.62 -13.47 15.76
N VAL A 132 -9.92 -12.85 14.60
CA VAL A 132 -9.34 -13.25 13.32
C VAL A 132 -7.85 -12.94 13.29
N VAL A 133 -7.42 -11.76 13.75
CA VAL A 133 -5.99 -11.40 13.83
C VAL A 133 -5.23 -12.40 14.70
N LYS A 134 -5.78 -12.74 15.88
CA LYS A 134 -5.17 -13.74 16.77
C LYS A 134 -5.05 -15.10 16.08
N SER A 135 -6.12 -15.57 15.44
CA SER A 135 -6.12 -16.85 14.74
C SER A 135 -5.11 -16.89 13.59
N LEU A 136 -4.97 -15.79 12.83
CA LEU A 136 -4.00 -15.69 11.73
C LEU A 136 -2.55 -15.67 12.24
N LEU A 137 -2.28 -15.05 13.37
CA LEU A 137 -0.97 -15.08 14.04
C LEU A 137 -0.66 -16.48 14.58
N ASP A 138 -1.60 -17.10 15.29
CA ASP A 138 -1.45 -18.44 15.87
C ASP A 138 -1.21 -19.52 14.79
N SER A 139 -1.85 -19.37 13.64
CA SER A 139 -1.66 -20.27 12.47
C SER A 139 -0.45 -19.95 11.62
N GLY A 140 0.30 -18.87 11.91
CA GLY A 140 1.45 -18.43 11.12
C GLY A 140 1.09 -17.82 9.76
N GLN A 141 -0.19 -17.55 9.48
CA GLN A 141 -0.60 -16.86 8.24
C GLN A 141 -0.26 -15.36 8.25
N LEU A 142 -0.22 -14.78 9.44
CA LEU A 142 0.45 -13.52 9.72
C LEU A 142 1.71 -13.79 10.53
N THR A 143 2.81 -13.16 10.15
CA THR A 143 4.06 -13.25 10.90
C THR A 143 4.10 -12.23 12.04
N ARG A 144 3.48 -11.06 11.85
CA ARG A 144 3.34 -9.99 12.86
C ARG A 144 2.34 -8.94 12.40
N VAL A 145 1.95 -8.09 13.35
CA VAL A 145 1.23 -6.84 13.09
C VAL A 145 2.03 -5.70 13.73
N ASP A 146 2.53 -4.79 12.91
CA ASP A 146 3.25 -3.60 13.37
C ASP A 146 2.27 -2.42 13.49
N ILE A 147 2.36 -1.67 14.58
CA ILE A 147 1.60 -0.45 14.84
C ILE A 147 2.55 0.68 15.23
N ASP A 148 2.16 1.91 14.95
CA ASP A 148 2.96 3.08 15.34
C ASP A 148 2.83 3.37 16.85
N ASP A 149 3.86 4.00 17.43
CA ASP A 149 3.86 4.46 18.81
C ASP A 149 2.99 5.72 18.96
N VAL A 150 1.86 5.59 19.66
CA VAL A 150 0.90 6.68 19.86
C VAL A 150 1.39 7.81 20.78
N THR A 151 2.54 7.62 21.45
CA THR A 151 3.15 8.67 22.29
C THR A 151 3.86 9.74 21.47
N ARG A 152 4.02 9.54 20.15
CA ARG A 152 4.70 10.47 19.24
C ARG A 152 3.93 10.63 17.93
N ILE A 153 3.53 11.86 17.62
CA ILE A 153 3.01 12.20 16.28
C ILE A 153 4.20 12.47 15.36
N THR A 154 4.46 11.54 14.44
CA THR A 154 5.59 11.65 13.48
C THR A 154 5.17 12.20 12.12
N ARG A 155 3.88 12.19 11.81
CA ARG A 155 3.29 12.59 10.52
C ARG A 155 2.03 13.43 10.75
N PRO A 156 2.19 14.72 11.16
CA PRO A 156 1.07 15.58 11.54
C PRO A 156 0.29 16.15 10.36
N ASN A 157 0.87 16.23 9.16
CA ASN A 157 0.22 16.88 8.03
C ASN A 157 -0.50 15.87 7.13
N ILE A 158 -1.61 16.29 6.50
CA ILE A 158 -2.40 15.43 5.61
C ILE A 158 -1.56 14.88 4.45
N GLU A 159 -0.63 15.67 3.93
CA GLU A 159 0.28 15.30 2.84
C GLU A 159 1.41 14.34 3.23
N ASP A 160 1.66 14.09 4.51
CA ASP A 160 2.82 13.30 4.97
C ASP A 160 2.81 11.82 4.50
N THR A 161 1.71 11.34 3.93
CA THR A 161 1.63 10.03 3.30
C THR A 161 1.67 10.06 1.77
N SER A 162 1.80 11.24 1.18
CA SER A 162 1.97 11.44 -0.25
C SER A 162 3.46 11.31 -0.65
N ASP A 163 3.73 11.04 -1.93
CA ASP A 163 5.11 11.03 -2.42
C ASP A 163 5.66 12.47 -2.45
N ALA A 164 6.72 12.72 -1.70
CA ALA A 164 7.36 14.04 -1.61
C ALA A 164 7.92 14.55 -2.96
N ARG A 165 8.06 13.69 -3.97
CA ARG A 165 8.48 14.08 -5.33
C ARG A 165 7.35 14.64 -6.18
N TRP A 166 6.09 14.48 -5.76
CA TRP A 166 4.96 15.04 -6.49
C TRP A 166 4.88 16.56 -6.30
N ALA A 167 4.18 17.24 -7.23
CA ALA A 167 3.87 18.65 -7.05
C ALA A 167 2.97 18.85 -5.82
N GLU A 168 3.18 19.94 -5.09
CA GLU A 168 2.49 20.24 -3.83
C GLU A 168 0.94 20.13 -3.91
N PRO A 169 0.26 20.62 -4.98
CA PRO A 169 -1.19 20.41 -5.10
C PRO A 169 -1.60 18.94 -5.14
N VAL A 170 -0.77 18.07 -5.76
CA VAL A 170 -1.02 16.63 -5.80
C VAL A 170 -0.80 16.02 -4.42
N GLN A 171 0.29 16.39 -3.74
CA GLN A 171 0.56 15.89 -2.39
C GLN A 171 -0.60 16.16 -1.43
N LYS A 172 -1.16 17.38 -1.46
CA LYS A 172 -2.26 17.81 -0.57
C LYS A 172 -3.62 17.18 -0.90
N THR A 173 -3.87 16.83 -2.16
CA THR A 173 -5.19 16.35 -2.60
C THR A 173 -5.26 14.85 -2.80
N TRP A 174 -4.13 14.19 -3.04
CA TRP A 174 -4.05 12.75 -3.26
C TRP A 174 -4.64 11.90 -2.11
N PRO A 175 -4.45 12.25 -0.81
CA PRO A 175 -5.05 11.48 0.28
C PRO A 175 -6.57 11.32 0.17
N ALA A 176 -7.28 12.35 -0.27
CA ALA A 176 -8.74 12.28 -0.48
C ALA A 176 -9.11 11.35 -1.65
N MET A 177 -8.36 11.38 -2.75
CA MET A 177 -8.59 10.52 -3.90
C MET A 177 -8.37 9.05 -3.55
N ILE A 178 -7.25 8.73 -2.88
CA ILE A 178 -6.96 7.33 -2.53
C ILE A 178 -7.87 6.80 -1.41
N MET A 179 -8.42 7.66 -0.55
CA MET A 179 -9.46 7.30 0.39
C MET A 179 -10.72 6.83 -0.34
N GLY A 180 -11.16 7.56 -1.36
CA GLY A 180 -12.32 7.15 -2.18
C GLY A 180 -12.10 5.79 -2.84
N ALA A 181 -10.93 5.54 -3.42
CA ALA A 181 -10.57 4.25 -3.99
C ALA A 181 -10.53 3.13 -2.94
N SER A 182 -9.98 3.42 -1.75
CA SER A 182 -9.92 2.46 -0.64
C SER A 182 -11.32 2.14 -0.09
N ARG A 183 -12.20 3.13 -0.03
CA ARG A 183 -13.59 2.95 0.39
C ARG A 183 -14.33 2.07 -0.60
N MET A 184 -14.27 2.38 -1.89
CA MET A 184 -14.86 1.56 -2.94
C MET A 184 -14.37 0.11 -2.88
N TRP A 185 -13.08 -0.10 -2.68
CA TRP A 185 -12.51 -1.43 -2.54
C TRP A 185 -13.07 -2.16 -1.32
N LEU A 186 -13.15 -1.50 -0.16
CA LEU A 186 -13.66 -2.11 1.08
C LEU A 186 -15.15 -2.45 0.98
N ASP A 187 -15.94 -1.58 0.37
CA ASP A 187 -17.36 -1.82 0.13
C ASP A 187 -17.57 -3.01 -0.81
N MET A 188 -16.80 -3.13 -1.91
CA MET A 188 -16.85 -4.30 -2.79
C MET A 188 -16.46 -5.59 -2.05
N VAL A 189 -15.45 -5.54 -1.17
CA VAL A 189 -15.09 -6.69 -0.32
C VAL A 189 -16.27 -7.11 0.53
N SER A 190 -16.96 -6.17 1.15
CA SER A 190 -18.10 -6.43 2.03
C SER A 190 -19.29 -7.02 1.26
N GLU A 191 -19.62 -6.47 0.11
CA GLU A 191 -20.71 -6.96 -0.76
C GLU A 191 -20.45 -8.39 -1.24
N LEU A 192 -19.26 -8.66 -1.81
CA LEU A 192 -18.90 -10.00 -2.28
C LEU A 192 -18.79 -11.00 -1.12
N ALA A 193 -18.31 -10.58 0.05
CA ALA A 193 -18.25 -11.43 1.22
C ALA A 193 -19.63 -11.77 1.77
N ALA A 194 -20.61 -10.88 1.59
CA ALA A 194 -22.00 -11.11 1.98
C ALA A 194 -22.70 -12.18 1.11
N GLU A 195 -22.28 -12.36 -0.13
CA GLU A 195 -22.79 -13.39 -1.02
C GLU A 195 -22.27 -14.81 -0.67
N GLU A 196 -21.11 -14.90 0.02
CA GLU A 196 -20.44 -16.17 0.35
C GLU A 196 -20.79 -16.70 1.75
N TYR A 197 -22.04 -16.62 2.17
CA TYR A 197 -22.51 -17.06 3.51
C TYR A 197 -22.32 -18.56 3.81
N ALA A 198 -22.20 -19.41 2.80
CA ALA A 198 -22.23 -20.85 2.98
C ALA A 198 -20.90 -21.47 3.46
N THR A 199 -19.84 -20.69 3.59
CA THR A 199 -18.50 -21.20 3.91
C THR A 199 -18.01 -20.65 5.25
N SER A 200 -17.83 -21.54 6.24
CA SER A 200 -17.20 -21.20 7.53
C SER A 200 -15.67 -21.08 7.45
N ASP A 201 -15.06 -21.54 6.37
CA ASP A 201 -13.63 -21.44 6.08
C ASP A 201 -13.31 -20.06 5.48
N LEU A 202 -12.73 -19.16 6.28
CA LEU A 202 -12.40 -17.79 5.88
C LEU A 202 -11.38 -17.76 4.73
N ASP A 203 -10.39 -18.63 4.70
CA ASP A 203 -9.40 -18.65 3.63
C ASP A 203 -10.09 -18.95 2.29
N LYS A 204 -10.94 -19.95 2.25
CA LYS A 204 -11.71 -20.32 1.06
C LYS A 204 -12.70 -19.24 0.64
N LYS A 205 -13.42 -18.63 1.61
CA LYS A 205 -14.34 -17.52 1.38
C LYS A 205 -13.62 -16.37 0.69
N TYR A 206 -12.51 -15.91 1.29
CA TYR A 206 -11.83 -14.72 0.79
C TYR A 206 -10.98 -14.95 -0.46
N ARG A 207 -10.66 -16.21 -0.82
CA ARG A 207 -10.16 -16.53 -2.17
C ARG A 207 -11.22 -16.18 -3.22
N LYS A 208 -12.47 -16.63 -3.03
CA LYS A 208 -13.56 -16.31 -3.96
C LYS A 208 -13.85 -14.80 -4.02
N VAL A 209 -13.86 -14.12 -2.88
CA VAL A 209 -14.04 -12.67 -2.83
C VAL A 209 -12.91 -11.98 -3.60
N GLN A 210 -11.66 -12.42 -3.45
CA GLN A 210 -10.53 -11.87 -4.21
C GLN A 210 -10.66 -12.14 -5.72
N ASP A 211 -11.10 -13.33 -6.11
CA ASP A 211 -11.32 -13.67 -7.51
C ASP A 211 -12.42 -12.77 -8.10
N GLY A 212 -13.56 -12.63 -7.41
CA GLY A 212 -14.64 -11.73 -7.81
C GLY A 212 -14.20 -10.26 -7.91
N LEU A 213 -13.37 -9.77 -6.99
CA LEU A 213 -12.77 -8.43 -7.10
C LEU A 213 -11.88 -8.29 -8.33
N THR A 214 -11.13 -9.33 -8.67
CA THR A 214 -10.26 -9.34 -9.85
C THR A 214 -11.09 -9.29 -11.12
N ASP A 215 -12.16 -10.08 -11.20
CA ASP A 215 -13.08 -10.10 -12.34
C ASP A 215 -13.76 -8.73 -12.52
N LEU A 216 -14.28 -8.14 -11.44
CA LEU A 216 -14.86 -6.79 -11.48
C LEU A 216 -13.86 -5.73 -11.94
N TRP A 217 -12.60 -5.82 -11.48
CA TRP A 217 -11.55 -4.91 -11.93
C TRP A 217 -11.26 -5.07 -13.42
N GLN A 218 -11.15 -6.31 -13.91
CA GLN A 218 -10.85 -6.60 -15.33
C GLN A 218 -12.00 -6.22 -16.26
N ASP A 219 -13.22 -6.51 -15.85
CA ASP A 219 -14.40 -6.33 -16.70
C ASP A 219 -14.96 -4.90 -16.65
N GLN A 220 -14.92 -4.28 -15.48
CA GLN A 220 -15.61 -3.01 -15.22
C GLN A 220 -14.63 -1.84 -14.94
N GLY A 221 -13.43 -2.11 -14.44
CA GLY A 221 -12.51 -1.10 -13.93
C GLY A 221 -12.15 -0.02 -14.96
N GLN A 222 -11.99 -0.40 -16.23
CA GLN A 222 -11.69 0.56 -17.30
C GLN A 222 -12.82 1.60 -17.45
N HIS A 223 -14.06 1.16 -17.47
CA HIS A 223 -15.21 2.07 -17.65
C HIS A 223 -15.63 2.69 -16.32
N ALA A 224 -15.87 1.89 -15.28
CA ALA A 224 -16.40 2.38 -14.02
C ALA A 224 -15.45 3.28 -13.22
N MET A 225 -14.13 3.08 -13.39
CA MET A 225 -13.12 3.82 -12.62
C MET A 225 -12.29 4.73 -13.52
N LEU A 226 -11.51 4.17 -14.45
CA LEU A 226 -10.53 4.95 -15.21
C LEU A 226 -11.18 5.94 -16.19
N HIS A 227 -12.26 5.54 -16.87
CA HIS A 227 -13.00 6.44 -17.77
C HIS A 227 -13.58 7.64 -17.02
N HIS A 228 -14.28 7.37 -15.90
CA HIS A 228 -14.90 8.45 -15.12
C HIS A 228 -13.86 9.32 -14.40
N LEU A 229 -12.75 8.75 -13.93
CA LEU A 229 -11.63 9.53 -13.42
C LEU A 229 -11.07 10.45 -14.51
N ASN A 230 -10.88 9.92 -15.74
CA ASN A 230 -10.38 10.71 -16.86
C ASN A 230 -11.36 11.82 -17.27
N ALA A 231 -12.67 11.59 -17.15
CA ALA A 231 -13.70 12.62 -17.41
C ALA A 231 -13.57 13.82 -16.48
N VAL A 232 -13.22 13.62 -15.18
CA VAL A 232 -12.97 14.70 -14.22
C VAL A 232 -11.82 15.62 -14.71
N TYR A 233 -10.85 15.05 -15.42
CA TYR A 233 -9.74 15.78 -16.03
C TYR A 233 -9.97 16.13 -17.50
N ALA A 234 -11.23 16.20 -17.94
CA ALA A 234 -11.63 16.58 -19.29
C ALA A 234 -10.99 15.73 -20.40
N TYR A 235 -10.78 14.43 -20.15
CA TYR A 235 -10.18 13.47 -21.07
C TYR A 235 -8.78 13.87 -21.58
N GLN A 236 -8.02 14.59 -20.75
CA GLN A 236 -6.64 14.91 -21.09
C GLN A 236 -5.79 13.62 -21.13
N PRO A 237 -4.96 13.44 -22.18
CA PRO A 237 -4.14 12.24 -22.29
C PRO A 237 -3.10 12.17 -21.17
N LEU A 238 -3.00 11.00 -20.53
CA LEU A 238 -1.93 10.72 -19.58
C LEU A 238 -0.69 10.24 -20.34
N LEU A 239 0.42 10.93 -20.14
CA LEU A 239 1.73 10.48 -20.61
C LEU A 239 2.32 9.53 -19.56
N MET A 240 2.21 8.22 -19.78
CA MET A 240 2.89 7.24 -18.94
C MET A 240 4.39 7.26 -19.28
N ARG A 241 5.21 7.63 -18.30
CA ARG A 241 6.67 7.54 -18.36
C ARG A 241 7.08 6.34 -17.50
N TYR A 242 7.66 5.35 -18.15
CA TYR A 242 8.22 4.16 -17.50
C TYR A 242 9.68 4.39 -17.10
#